data_35d02f431995802646db6b8db789dfcc
#
_entry.id   35d02f431995802646db6b8db789dfcc
#
_cell.length_a   1.000
_cell.length_b   1.000
_cell.length_c   1.000
_cell.angle_alpha   90.00
_cell.angle_beta   90.00
_cell.angle_gamma   90.00
#
_symmetry.space_group_name_H-M   'P 1'
#
loop_
_entity.id
_entity.type
_entity.pdbx_description
1 polymer ?
#
loop_
_entity_poly.entity_id
_entity_poly.type
_entity_poly.pdbx_seq_one_letter_code
_entity_poly.pdbx_strand_id
1 'polypeptide(L)'
;MPHDDSRLKKLKFRAWHRGFREADLILGPFADRYVSSFDAAQLDGFEALLEFPDQDLYEWIVERAPTPPEVHGELMSMIKLFRDQVHKSLGPEHGG
;
A
#
# COMPACT_ATOMS: atom_id res chain seq x y z
N MET A 1 -25.13 3.23 -3.33
CA MET A 1 -23.83 3.36 -2.66
C MET A 1 -22.75 2.85 -3.59
N PRO A 2 -21.87 3.70 -4.03
CA PRO A 2 -20.81 3.24 -4.93
C PRO A 2 -19.83 2.29 -4.24
N HIS A 3 -19.62 2.48 -2.96
CA HIS A 3 -18.67 1.63 -2.24
C HIS A 3 -19.31 1.06 -1.00
N ASP A 4 -18.95 -0.18 -0.73
CA ASP A 4 -19.37 -0.88 0.48
C ASP A 4 -18.40 -0.49 1.61
N ASP A 5 -18.93 0.14 2.65
CA ASP A 5 -18.12 0.52 3.80
C ASP A 5 -17.42 -0.68 4.42
N SER A 6 -18.08 -1.84 4.42
CA SER A 6 -17.48 -3.07 4.92
C SER A 6 -16.23 -3.43 4.16
N ARG A 7 -16.28 -3.30 2.84
CA ARG A 7 -15.13 -3.60 2.00
C ARG A 7 -13.97 -2.66 2.30
N LEU A 8 -14.27 -1.36 2.41
CA LEU A 8 -13.24 -0.37 2.70
C LEU A 8 -12.57 -0.64 4.04
N LYS A 9 -13.38 -0.95 5.05
CA LYS A 9 -12.86 -1.25 6.39
C LYS A 9 -11.99 -2.50 6.37
N LYS A 10 -12.41 -3.53 5.64
CA LYS A 10 -11.61 -4.76 5.53
C LYS A 10 -10.28 -4.52 4.85
N LEU A 11 -10.28 -3.74 3.79
CA LEU A 11 -9.04 -3.44 3.07
C LEU A 11 -8.10 -2.64 3.94
N LYS A 12 -8.60 -1.65 4.66
CA LYS A 12 -7.79 -0.87 5.58
C LYS A 12 -7.23 -1.74 6.69
N PHE A 13 -8.07 -2.61 7.25
CA PHE A 13 -7.62 -3.52 8.29
C PHE A 13 -6.51 -4.42 7.79
N ARG A 14 -6.68 -5.00 6.60
CA ARG A 14 -5.67 -5.88 6.03
C ARG A 14 -4.36 -5.14 5.76
N ALA A 15 -4.45 -3.88 5.33
CA ALA A 15 -3.26 -3.08 5.07
C ALA A 15 -2.48 -2.78 6.34
N TRP A 16 -3.20 -2.58 7.45
CA TRP A 16 -2.58 -2.28 8.75
C TRP A 16 -2.09 -3.51 9.50
N HIS A 17 -2.61 -4.70 9.17
CA HIS A 17 -2.38 -5.90 9.98
C HIS A 17 -1.88 -7.06 9.15
N ARG A 18 -0.84 -6.81 8.37
CA ARG A 18 -0.26 -7.86 7.55
C ARG A 18 0.68 -8.78 8.35
N GLY A 19 1.10 -8.34 9.52
CA GLY A 19 2.06 -9.10 10.29
C GLY A 19 3.50 -8.78 9.97
N PHE A 20 3.72 -7.79 9.13
CA PHE A 20 5.05 -7.32 8.76
C PHE A 20 5.06 -5.82 8.98
N ARG A 21 5.62 -5.40 10.10
CA ARG A 21 5.51 -4.03 10.58
C ARG A 21 5.91 -2.97 9.55
N GLU A 22 7.03 -3.20 8.86
CA GLU A 22 7.52 -2.23 7.89
C GLU A 22 6.53 -2.00 6.75
N ALA A 23 5.90 -3.09 6.29
CA ALA A 23 4.88 -2.98 5.25
C ALA A 23 3.62 -2.31 5.78
N ASP A 24 3.24 -2.64 7.02
CA ASP A 24 2.05 -2.04 7.64
C ASP A 24 2.18 -0.53 7.74
N LEU A 25 3.38 -0.04 8.05
CA LEU A 25 3.63 1.40 8.21
C LEU A 25 3.57 2.17 6.90
N ILE A 26 3.60 1.47 5.78
CA ILE A 26 3.43 2.10 4.47
C ILE A 26 2.02 1.87 3.96
N LEU A 27 1.57 0.62 3.96
CA LEU A 27 0.28 0.25 3.38
C LEU A 27 -0.90 0.71 4.22
N GLY A 28 -0.76 0.72 5.55
CA GLY A 28 -1.81 1.18 6.44
C GLY A 28 -2.17 2.64 6.19
N PRO A 29 -1.21 3.55 6.34
CA PRO A 29 -1.46 4.97 6.06
C PRO A 29 -1.87 5.21 4.60
N PHE A 30 -1.31 4.45 3.65
CA PHE A 30 -1.70 4.55 2.26
C PHE A 30 -3.19 4.26 2.09
N ALA A 31 -3.65 3.17 2.71
CA ALA A 31 -5.05 2.78 2.63
C ALA A 31 -5.94 3.85 3.26
N ASP A 32 -5.53 4.37 4.42
CA ASP A 32 -6.31 5.41 5.09
C ASP A 32 -6.47 6.65 4.23
N ARG A 33 -5.45 6.97 3.46
CA ARG A 33 -5.47 8.19 2.65
C ARG A 33 -6.24 8.03 1.35
N TYR A 34 -6.13 6.88 0.69
CA TYR A 34 -6.55 6.75 -0.69
C TYR A 34 -7.73 5.82 -0.94
N VAL A 35 -7.92 4.79 -0.12
CA VAL A 35 -8.88 3.73 -0.43
C VAL A 35 -10.30 4.27 -0.56
N SER A 36 -10.67 5.23 0.25
CA SER A 36 -12.03 5.80 0.20
C SER A 36 -12.32 6.53 -1.10
N SER A 37 -11.29 6.97 -1.81
CA SER A 37 -11.46 7.67 -3.08
C SER A 37 -11.26 6.79 -4.30
N PHE A 38 -10.93 5.51 -4.09
CA PHE A 38 -10.72 4.59 -5.18
C PHE A 38 -12.04 4.21 -5.87
N ASP A 39 -11.98 4.05 -7.18
CA ASP A 39 -13.11 3.46 -7.91
C ASP A 39 -13.05 1.93 -7.76
N ALA A 40 -14.04 1.24 -8.34
CA ALA A 40 -14.13 -0.20 -8.20
C ALA A 40 -12.88 -0.93 -8.72
N ALA A 41 -12.36 -0.48 -9.86
CA ALA A 41 -11.19 -1.11 -10.44
C ALA A 41 -9.96 -0.95 -9.55
N GLN A 42 -9.81 0.24 -8.97
CA GLN A 42 -8.69 0.50 -8.06
C GLN A 42 -8.80 -0.33 -6.78
N LEU A 43 -10.02 -0.47 -6.26
CA LEU A 43 -10.25 -1.31 -5.09
C LEU A 43 -9.90 -2.77 -5.38
N ASP A 44 -10.31 -3.26 -6.55
CA ASP A 44 -9.98 -4.62 -6.97
C ASP A 44 -8.47 -4.80 -7.06
N GLY A 45 -7.79 -3.82 -7.63
CA GLY A 45 -6.34 -3.87 -7.76
C GLY A 45 -5.64 -3.88 -6.42
N PHE A 46 -6.11 -3.06 -5.49
CA PHE A 46 -5.52 -3.00 -4.16
C PHE A 46 -5.74 -4.31 -3.42
N GLU A 47 -6.94 -4.85 -3.52
CA GLU A 47 -7.25 -6.13 -2.89
C GLU A 47 -6.36 -7.24 -3.44
N ALA A 48 -6.21 -7.29 -4.76
CA ALA A 48 -5.33 -8.26 -5.39
C ALA A 48 -3.89 -8.12 -4.93
N LEU A 49 -3.44 -6.88 -4.77
CA LEU A 49 -2.09 -6.62 -4.30
C LEU A 49 -1.89 -7.15 -2.88
N LEU A 50 -2.89 -6.98 -2.03
CA LEU A 50 -2.81 -7.45 -0.64
C LEU A 50 -2.80 -8.98 -0.54
N GLU A 51 -3.10 -9.69 -1.62
CA GLU A 51 -3.04 -11.16 -1.63
C GLU A 51 -1.62 -11.70 -1.72
N PHE A 52 -0.68 -10.90 -2.15
CA PHE A 52 0.71 -11.34 -2.26
C PHE A 52 1.34 -11.48 -0.88
N PRO A 53 2.35 -12.37 -0.75
CA PRO A 53 3.05 -12.51 0.53
C PRO A 53 3.69 -11.19 0.97
N ASP A 54 3.71 -10.98 2.27
CA ASP A 54 4.23 -9.74 2.86
C ASP A 54 5.65 -9.43 2.41
N GLN A 55 6.49 -10.44 2.41
CA GLN A 55 7.89 -10.28 2.06
C GLN A 55 8.05 -9.79 0.62
N ASP A 56 7.32 -10.42 -0.30
CA ASP A 56 7.40 -10.05 -1.71
C ASP A 56 6.91 -8.63 -1.92
N LEU A 57 5.76 -8.33 -1.34
CA LEU A 57 5.16 -7.00 -1.49
C LEU A 57 6.09 -5.92 -0.95
N TYR A 58 6.67 -6.14 0.21
CA TYR A 58 7.59 -5.18 0.80
C TYR A 58 8.84 -4.99 -0.06
N GLU A 59 9.40 -6.09 -0.57
CA GLU A 59 10.59 -6.01 -1.43
C GLU A 59 10.34 -5.16 -2.67
N TRP A 60 9.13 -5.29 -3.24
CA TRP A 60 8.77 -4.48 -4.40
C TRP A 60 8.58 -3.01 -4.03
N ILE A 61 7.95 -2.75 -2.90
CA ILE A 61 7.67 -1.38 -2.45
C ILE A 61 8.97 -0.63 -2.20
N VAL A 62 9.94 -1.27 -1.53
CA VAL A 62 11.22 -0.64 -1.24
C VAL A 62 12.25 -0.85 -2.34
N GLU A 63 11.84 -1.50 -3.41
CA GLU A 63 12.65 -1.68 -4.61
C GLU A 63 13.93 -2.47 -4.39
N ARG A 64 13.88 -3.41 -3.46
CA ARG A 64 14.96 -4.39 -3.33
C ARG A 64 14.86 -5.49 -4.36
N ALA A 65 13.65 -5.71 -4.88
CA ALA A 65 13.41 -6.65 -5.95
C ALA A 65 12.55 -5.94 -7.00
N PRO A 66 12.73 -6.26 -8.29
CA PRO A 66 11.94 -5.62 -9.33
C PRO A 66 10.48 -6.05 -9.24
N THR A 67 9.58 -5.09 -9.39
CA THR A 67 8.15 -5.38 -9.39
C THR A 67 7.80 -6.17 -10.66
N PRO A 68 7.13 -7.32 -10.54
CA PRO A 68 6.73 -8.08 -11.72
C PRO A 68 5.83 -7.25 -12.64
N PRO A 69 5.89 -7.45 -13.95
CA PRO A 69 5.09 -6.66 -14.89
C PRO A 69 3.59 -6.72 -14.59
N GLU A 70 3.08 -7.86 -14.14
CA GLU A 70 1.67 -8.02 -13.86
C GLU A 70 1.23 -7.23 -12.61
N VAL A 71 2.17 -6.82 -11.77
CA VAL A 71 1.89 -6.06 -10.56
C VAL A 71 2.25 -4.58 -10.76
N HIS A 72 3.17 -4.32 -11.67
CA HIS A 72 3.65 -2.97 -11.92
C HIS A 72 2.59 -2.16 -12.65
N GLY A 73 2.08 -1.14 -12.03
CA GLY A 73 1.06 -0.30 -12.63
C GLY A 73 0.88 0.97 -11.81
N GLU A 74 -0.19 1.68 -12.10
CA GLU A 74 -0.48 2.95 -11.46
C GLU A 74 -0.53 2.82 -9.94
N LEU A 75 -1.18 1.78 -9.46
CA LEU A 75 -1.34 1.58 -8.01
C LEU A 75 0.01 1.40 -7.32
N MET A 76 0.86 0.55 -7.89
CA MET A 76 2.19 0.34 -7.32
C MET A 76 3.00 1.64 -7.36
N SER A 77 2.87 2.41 -8.44
CA SER A 77 3.54 3.70 -8.54
C SER A 77 3.07 4.66 -7.46
N MET A 78 1.76 4.68 -7.18
CA MET A 78 1.21 5.50 -6.11
C MET A 78 1.77 5.10 -4.75
N ILE A 79 1.87 3.80 -4.50
CA ILE A 79 2.40 3.30 -3.23
C ILE A 79 3.86 3.71 -3.07
N LYS A 80 4.65 3.60 -4.13
CA LYS A 80 6.06 3.99 -4.08
C LYS A 80 6.23 5.49 -3.85
N LEU A 81 5.39 6.30 -4.48
CA LEU A 81 5.39 7.74 -4.24
C LEU A 81 5.03 8.06 -2.80
N PHE A 82 4.03 7.38 -2.27
CA PHE A 82 3.62 7.56 -0.88
C PHE A 82 4.75 7.15 0.07
N ARG A 83 5.41 6.04 -0.24
CA ARG A 83 6.59 5.61 0.53
C ARG A 83 7.63 6.72 0.59
N ASP A 84 7.90 7.37 -0.54
CA ASP A 84 8.88 8.44 -0.58
C ASP A 84 8.44 9.63 0.27
N GLN A 85 7.15 9.95 0.25
CA GLN A 85 6.62 11.04 1.06
C GLN A 85 6.73 10.75 2.55
N VAL A 86 6.43 9.52 2.95
CA VAL A 86 6.57 9.09 4.33
C VAL A 86 8.02 9.16 4.77
N HIS A 87 8.92 8.65 3.94
CA HIS A 87 10.35 8.68 4.21
C HIS A 87 10.85 10.11 4.37
N LYS A 88 10.36 10.99 3.53
CA LYS A 88 10.74 12.40 3.57
C LYS A 88 10.28 13.05 4.88
N SER A 89 9.05 12.74 5.29
CA SER A 89 8.49 13.28 6.53
C SER A 89 9.27 12.83 7.75
N LEU A 90 9.68 11.57 7.75
CA LEU A 90 10.42 10.98 8.85
C LEU A 90 11.89 11.27 8.78
N GLY A 91 12.35 11.48 7.63
CA GLY A 91 13.61 11.85 7.09
C GLY A 91 14.88 11.89 7.91
N PRO A 92 15.95 12.36 7.29
CA PRO A 92 17.25 12.38 7.95
C PRO A 92 17.26 13.21 9.23
N GLU A 93 16.42 14.22 9.32
CA GLU A 93 16.35 15.05 10.52
C GLU A 93 15.95 14.26 11.75
N HIS A 94 15.19 13.23 11.58
CA HIS A 94 14.75 12.39 12.69
C HIS A 94 15.80 11.38 13.07
N GLY A 95 16.53 10.91 12.09
CA GLY A 95 17.61 9.99 12.32
C GLY A 95 18.91 10.68 12.66
N GLY A 96 18.96 11.91 12.30
CA GLY A 96 20.20 12.66 12.45
C GLY A 96 20.45 13.16 13.82
#